data_80ec902683fb76220770dcffecf331f0
#
_entry.id   80ec902683fb76220770dcffecf331f0
#
_cell.length_a   1.000
_cell.length_b   1.000
_cell.length_c   1.000
_cell.angle_alpha   90.00
_cell.angle_beta   90.00
_cell.angle_gamma   90.00
#
_symmetry.space_group_name_H-M   'P 1'
#
loop_
_entity.id
_entity.type
_entity.pdbx_description
1 polymer ?
#
loop_
_entity_poly.entity_id
_entity_poly.type
_entity_poly.pdbx_seq_one_letter_code
_entity_poly.pdbx_strand_id
1 'polypeptide(L)'
;ICLTGAFAYKVKKPVNYGFLDFSTLALREHFCHEEIRLNQRGAADLYLEVLPIAQVNGTFQLGQAGDSTAGDIVEYVVKMKQFPSGTLFTDLFDQGKLTEDLLKRLAQELVNFHQQGAINDHIRSFGEVAQIRQAIDENYEQTVGYIGGPQTQQQFDETRQYTDRLFAEQPDLFANRVAHDWIRECHGDVHLRNIALSDDRILLFDCIEFNEPFRFVDVMFDIAYI
;
A
#
# COMPACT_ATOMS: atom_id res chain seq x y z
N ILE A 1 14.97 6.10 3.18
CA ILE A 1 14.35 7.37 3.64
C ILE A 1 15.43 8.16 4.36
N CYS A 2 15.54 9.47 4.06
CA CYS A 2 16.44 10.42 4.73
C CYS A 2 15.59 11.40 5.53
N LEU A 3 15.90 11.58 6.82
CA LEU A 3 15.21 12.52 7.71
C LEU A 3 16.05 13.78 7.87
N THR A 4 15.43 14.97 7.74
CA THR A 4 16.12 16.27 7.79
C THR A 4 15.44 17.26 8.76
N GLY A 5 14.96 16.76 9.90
CA GLY A 5 14.25 17.55 10.91
C GLY A 5 12.77 17.75 10.56
N ALA A 6 12.43 18.73 9.72
CA ALA A 6 11.04 18.98 9.36
C ALA A 6 10.50 18.06 8.24
N PHE A 7 11.38 17.45 7.44
CA PHE A 7 11.02 16.69 6.25
C PHE A 7 11.65 15.30 6.23
N ALA A 8 10.94 14.37 5.59
CA ALA A 8 11.43 13.07 5.19
C ALA A 8 11.49 13.01 3.66
N TYR A 9 12.54 12.39 3.14
CA TYR A 9 12.75 12.19 1.71
C TYR A 9 12.87 10.71 1.42
N LYS A 10 11.93 10.19 0.61
CA LYS A 10 11.84 8.77 0.24
C LYS A 10 12.30 8.58 -1.20
N VAL A 11 13.42 7.89 -1.38
CA VAL A 11 13.99 7.52 -2.69
C VAL A 11 13.70 6.06 -2.97
N LYS A 12 13.26 5.75 -4.18
CA LYS A 12 13.03 4.36 -4.62
C LYS A 12 14.35 3.74 -5.06
N LYS A 13 14.62 2.49 -4.63
CA LYS A 13 15.83 1.78 -5.06
C LYS A 13 15.63 1.22 -6.48
N PRO A 14 16.68 1.20 -7.34
CA PRO A 14 16.60 0.67 -8.70
C PRO A 14 16.62 -0.87 -8.70
N VAL A 15 15.53 -1.50 -8.28
CA VAL A 15 15.37 -2.95 -8.15
C VAL A 15 14.16 -3.44 -8.94
N ASN A 16 14.19 -4.73 -9.33
CA ASN A 16 13.05 -5.44 -9.88
C ASN A 16 12.91 -6.77 -9.13
N TYR A 17 11.77 -6.98 -8.48
CA TYR A 17 11.43 -8.20 -7.73
C TYR A 17 10.29 -8.99 -8.40
N GLY A 18 9.89 -8.65 -9.63
CA GLY A 18 8.77 -9.25 -10.32
C GLY A 18 7.43 -8.58 -9.96
N PHE A 19 7.06 -8.56 -8.70
CA PHE A 19 5.86 -7.86 -8.22
C PHE A 19 6.04 -6.34 -8.08
N LEU A 20 7.27 -5.85 -8.10
CA LEU A 20 7.68 -4.45 -8.00
C LEU A 20 8.82 -4.20 -8.99
N ASP A 21 8.68 -3.21 -9.86
CA ASP A 21 9.73 -2.81 -10.80
C ASP A 21 10.05 -1.31 -10.71
N PHE A 22 11.18 -0.98 -10.11
CA PHE A 22 11.78 0.36 -10.03
C PHE A 22 13.10 0.45 -10.81
N SER A 23 13.35 -0.47 -11.75
CA SER A 23 14.64 -0.63 -12.42
C SER A 23 15.04 0.59 -13.26
N THR A 24 14.09 1.27 -13.89
CA THR A 24 14.37 2.46 -14.72
C THR A 24 14.04 3.76 -13.99
N LEU A 25 14.70 4.84 -14.39
CA LEU A 25 14.41 6.19 -13.84
C LEU A 25 12.97 6.61 -14.10
N ALA A 26 12.44 6.34 -15.30
CA ALA A 26 11.06 6.67 -15.66
C ALA A 26 10.02 5.93 -14.78
N LEU A 27 10.27 4.66 -14.43
CA LEU A 27 9.41 3.93 -13.51
C LEU A 27 9.47 4.53 -12.10
N ARG A 28 10.64 4.91 -11.62
CA ARG A 28 10.78 5.53 -10.30
C ARG A 28 10.10 6.90 -10.24
N GLU A 29 10.20 7.72 -11.29
CA GLU A 29 9.45 8.96 -11.43
C GLU A 29 7.94 8.71 -11.36
N HIS A 30 7.44 7.81 -12.22
CA HIS A 30 6.03 7.43 -12.26
C HIS A 30 5.52 7.00 -10.89
N PHE A 31 6.21 6.09 -10.22
CA PHE A 31 5.78 5.58 -8.93
C PHE A 31 5.98 6.58 -7.77
N CYS A 32 6.86 7.57 -7.88
CA CYS A 32 6.88 8.70 -6.95
C CYS A 32 5.60 9.54 -7.05
N HIS A 33 5.13 9.80 -8.27
CA HIS A 33 3.87 10.54 -8.48
C HIS A 33 2.66 9.73 -8.05
N GLU A 34 2.62 8.43 -8.34
CA GLU A 34 1.55 7.52 -7.89
C GLU A 34 1.50 7.42 -6.36
N GLU A 35 2.65 7.36 -5.69
CA GLU A 35 2.72 7.36 -4.23
C GLU A 35 2.06 8.61 -3.64
N ILE A 36 2.34 9.81 -4.19
CA ILE A 36 1.65 11.04 -3.75
C ILE A 36 0.16 10.95 -4.04
N ARG A 37 -0.24 10.60 -5.26
CA ARG A 37 -1.65 10.52 -5.66
C ARG A 37 -2.47 9.64 -4.73
N LEU A 38 -1.97 8.46 -4.42
CA LEU A 38 -2.68 7.49 -3.59
C LEU A 38 -2.77 7.95 -2.13
N ASN A 39 -1.68 8.45 -1.60
CA ASN A 39 -1.58 8.80 -0.18
C ASN A 39 -2.24 10.15 0.15
N GLN A 40 -2.54 10.99 -0.83
CA GLN A 40 -3.32 12.21 -0.62
C GLN A 40 -4.74 11.94 -0.10
N ARG A 41 -5.28 10.74 -0.28
CA ARG A 41 -6.59 10.36 0.26
C ARG A 41 -6.59 10.20 1.78
N GLY A 42 -5.53 9.63 2.35
CA GLY A 42 -5.43 9.34 3.78
C GLY A 42 -4.47 10.24 4.56
N ALA A 43 -3.54 10.92 3.87
CA ALA A 43 -2.45 11.68 4.49
C ALA A 43 -2.02 12.89 3.63
N ALA A 44 -2.96 13.68 3.11
CA ALA A 44 -2.71 14.79 2.19
C ALA A 44 -1.65 15.79 2.70
N ASP A 45 -1.68 16.08 4.00
CA ASP A 45 -0.73 17.04 4.59
C ASP A 45 0.68 16.45 4.78
N LEU A 46 0.81 15.14 4.69
CA LEU A 46 2.09 14.44 4.85
C LEU A 46 2.88 14.43 3.54
N TYR A 47 2.25 14.09 2.43
CA TYR A 47 2.88 13.95 1.11
C TYR A 47 2.85 15.29 0.36
N LEU A 48 4.02 15.89 0.13
CA LEU A 48 4.11 17.26 -0.37
C LEU A 48 4.32 17.34 -1.87
N GLU A 49 5.42 16.77 -2.36
CA GLU A 49 5.84 16.92 -3.76
C GLU A 49 6.85 15.85 -4.17
N VAL A 50 6.97 15.63 -5.50
CA VAL A 50 8.07 14.88 -6.12
C VAL A 50 9.12 15.88 -6.58
N LEU A 51 10.38 15.64 -6.20
CA LEU A 51 11.51 16.48 -6.58
C LEU A 51 12.53 15.67 -7.38
N PRO A 52 13.08 16.22 -8.47
CA PRO A 52 14.19 15.60 -9.18
C PRO A 52 15.50 15.78 -8.40
N ILE A 53 16.39 14.79 -8.51
CA ILE A 53 17.78 14.90 -8.10
C ILE A 53 18.62 14.94 -9.39
N ALA A 54 19.32 16.04 -9.59
CA ALA A 54 20.19 16.24 -10.76
C ALA A 54 21.67 16.14 -10.39
N GLN A 55 22.48 15.68 -11.33
CA GLN A 55 23.93 15.76 -11.22
C GLN A 55 24.47 16.97 -11.97
N VAL A 56 25.04 17.94 -11.22
CA VAL A 56 25.62 19.17 -11.76
C VAL A 56 27.08 19.26 -11.34
N ASN A 57 28.01 19.28 -12.30
CA ASN A 57 29.46 19.35 -12.04
C ASN A 57 29.97 18.28 -11.03
N GLY A 58 29.42 17.05 -11.12
CA GLY A 58 29.79 15.94 -10.24
C GLY A 58 29.17 15.96 -8.84
N THR A 59 28.30 16.93 -8.55
CA THR A 59 27.59 17.07 -7.27
C THR A 59 26.11 16.81 -7.46
N PHE A 60 25.47 16.07 -6.55
CA PHE A 60 24.00 15.89 -6.55
C PHE A 60 23.31 17.10 -5.96
N GLN A 61 22.30 17.58 -6.65
CA GLN A 61 21.49 18.71 -6.22
C GLN A 61 20.00 18.33 -6.27
N LEU A 62 19.26 18.76 -5.24
CA LEU A 62 17.81 18.63 -5.21
C LEU A 62 17.21 19.79 -6.04
N GLY A 63 16.45 19.46 -7.08
CA GLY A 63 15.74 20.43 -7.91
C GLY A 63 14.41 20.87 -7.30
N GLN A 64 13.63 21.61 -8.09
CA GLN A 64 12.27 22.02 -7.74
C GLN A 64 11.26 21.13 -8.48
N ALA A 65 10.03 21.06 -7.96
CA ALA A 65 8.96 20.30 -8.59
C ALA A 65 8.70 20.81 -10.03
N GLY A 66 8.72 19.89 -11.00
CA GLY A 66 8.53 20.20 -12.41
C GLY A 66 9.74 20.81 -13.12
N ASP A 67 10.90 20.90 -12.46
CA ASP A 67 12.13 21.39 -13.09
C ASP A 67 12.80 20.26 -13.90
N SER A 68 12.75 20.40 -15.22
CA SER A 68 13.40 19.48 -16.17
C SER A 68 14.73 20.01 -16.73
N THR A 69 15.22 21.17 -16.27
CA THR A 69 16.29 21.91 -16.96
C THR A 69 17.61 21.98 -16.18
N ALA A 70 17.68 21.53 -14.95
CA ALA A 70 18.81 21.76 -14.04
C ALA A 70 19.90 20.66 -14.06
N GLY A 71 20.30 20.15 -15.24
CA GLY A 71 21.34 19.14 -15.39
C GLY A 71 20.78 17.75 -15.71
N ASP A 72 21.63 16.70 -15.65
CA ASP A 72 21.18 15.33 -15.88
C ASP A 72 20.41 14.84 -14.67
N ILE A 73 19.10 14.65 -14.78
CA ILE A 73 18.28 14.05 -13.73
C ILE A 73 18.69 12.60 -13.55
N VAL A 74 19.10 12.25 -12.35
CA VAL A 74 19.60 10.90 -12.03
C VAL A 74 18.63 10.13 -11.11
N GLU A 75 17.74 10.84 -10.40
CA GLU A 75 16.78 10.22 -9.48
C GLU A 75 15.59 11.14 -9.18
N TYR A 76 14.53 10.55 -8.62
CA TYR A 76 13.38 11.27 -8.08
C TYR A 76 13.16 10.91 -6.62
N VAL A 77 12.61 11.85 -5.85
CA VAL A 77 12.37 11.69 -4.43
C VAL A 77 11.00 12.24 -4.05
N VAL A 78 10.27 11.47 -3.22
CA VAL A 78 9.06 11.96 -2.56
C VAL A 78 9.45 12.74 -1.33
N LYS A 79 9.06 14.02 -1.27
CA LYS A 79 9.24 14.87 -0.10
C LYS A 79 7.99 14.82 0.76
N MET A 80 8.17 14.54 2.03
CA MET A 80 7.10 14.39 3.02
C MET A 80 7.37 15.27 4.22
N LYS A 81 6.35 15.65 4.98
CA LYS A 81 6.54 16.14 6.35
C LYS A 81 6.96 14.99 7.24
N GLN A 82 7.81 15.28 8.21
CA GLN A 82 8.11 14.32 9.27
C GLN A 82 7.06 14.45 10.37
N PHE A 83 6.39 13.36 10.73
CA PHE A 83 5.51 13.33 11.89
C PHE A 83 6.28 12.98 13.17
N PRO A 84 5.78 13.36 14.36
CA PRO A 84 6.49 13.11 15.63
C PRO A 84 6.70 11.61 15.88
N SER A 85 7.82 11.25 16.51
CA SER A 85 8.08 9.89 16.96
C SER A 85 7.05 9.44 18.00
N GLY A 86 6.69 8.15 18.01
CA GLY A 86 5.76 7.58 18.98
C GLY A 86 4.29 7.82 18.66
N THR A 87 3.98 8.25 17.44
CA THR A 87 2.61 8.51 16.97
C THR A 87 2.05 7.42 16.07
N LEU A 88 2.84 6.42 15.70
CA LEU A 88 2.34 5.25 14.97
C LEU A 88 1.37 4.44 15.83
N PHE A 89 0.38 3.83 15.20
CA PHE A 89 -0.56 2.97 15.94
C PHE A 89 0.14 1.76 16.58
N THR A 90 1.24 1.27 15.97
CA THR A 90 2.13 0.30 16.63
C THR A 90 2.66 0.84 17.96
N ASP A 91 3.17 2.09 17.98
CA ASP A 91 3.70 2.69 19.21
C ASP A 91 2.61 2.89 20.24
N LEU A 92 1.41 3.32 19.82
CA LEU A 92 0.25 3.47 20.69
C LEU A 92 -0.22 2.13 21.27
N PHE A 93 -0.18 1.06 20.47
CA PHE A 93 -0.50 -0.29 20.92
C PHE A 93 0.49 -0.76 21.98
N ASP A 94 1.80 -0.66 21.73
CA ASP A 94 2.86 -1.06 22.65
C ASP A 94 2.82 -0.28 23.99
N GLN A 95 2.34 0.98 23.93
CA GLN A 95 2.16 1.83 25.10
C GLN A 95 0.82 1.62 25.83
N GLY A 96 -0.07 0.74 25.33
CA GLY A 96 -1.41 0.55 25.86
C GLY A 96 -2.35 1.76 25.67
N LYS A 97 -2.03 2.62 24.67
CA LYS A 97 -2.79 3.84 24.37
C LYS A 97 -3.76 3.69 23.17
N LEU A 98 -3.76 2.55 22.50
CA LEU A 98 -4.71 2.27 21.41
C LEU A 98 -6.08 1.95 22.04
N THR A 99 -6.91 2.96 22.14
CA THR A 99 -8.22 2.90 22.81
C THR A 99 -9.34 2.46 21.85
N GLU A 100 -10.46 2.02 22.40
CA GLU A 100 -11.67 1.71 21.61
C GLU A 100 -12.15 2.92 20.79
N ASP A 101 -12.04 4.13 21.33
CA ASP A 101 -12.38 5.37 20.61
C ASP A 101 -11.49 5.57 19.38
N LEU A 102 -10.18 5.37 19.50
CA LEU A 102 -9.26 5.44 18.37
C LEU A 102 -9.57 4.37 17.32
N LEU A 103 -9.96 3.17 17.72
CA LEU A 103 -10.37 2.11 16.78
C LEU A 103 -11.66 2.47 16.04
N LYS A 104 -12.64 3.08 16.72
CA LYS A 104 -13.86 3.58 16.06
C LYS A 104 -13.55 4.70 15.07
N ARG A 105 -12.67 5.61 15.43
CA ARG A 105 -12.21 6.69 14.55
C ARG A 105 -11.46 6.12 13.34
N LEU A 106 -10.58 5.13 13.56
CA LEU A 106 -9.90 4.43 12.48
C LEU A 106 -10.89 3.78 11.52
N ALA A 107 -11.91 3.09 12.03
CA ALA A 107 -12.94 2.50 11.19
C ALA A 107 -13.65 3.55 10.31
N GLN A 108 -13.94 4.74 10.86
CA GLN A 108 -14.52 5.84 10.09
C GLN A 108 -13.57 6.37 9.02
N GLU A 109 -12.28 6.52 9.33
CA GLU A 109 -11.27 6.97 8.35
C GLU A 109 -11.07 5.94 7.24
N LEU A 110 -11.12 4.64 7.54
CA LEU A 110 -11.08 3.59 6.51
C LEU A 110 -12.29 3.66 5.58
N VAL A 111 -13.49 3.87 6.12
CA VAL A 111 -14.69 4.08 5.31
C VAL A 111 -14.52 5.29 4.39
N ASN A 112 -14.06 6.42 4.93
CA ASN A 112 -13.82 7.65 4.16
C ASN A 112 -12.77 7.40 3.04
N PHE A 113 -11.71 6.70 3.37
CA PHE A 113 -10.63 6.36 2.44
C PHE A 113 -11.14 5.46 1.30
N HIS A 114 -11.88 4.40 1.63
CA HIS A 114 -12.46 3.50 0.64
C HIS A 114 -13.50 4.18 -0.24
N GLN A 115 -14.32 5.09 0.31
CA GLN A 115 -15.30 5.85 -0.48
C GLN A 115 -14.66 6.76 -1.53
N GLN A 116 -13.44 7.25 -1.30
CA GLN A 116 -12.65 8.02 -2.24
C GLN A 116 -11.90 7.15 -3.25
N GLY A 117 -11.80 5.84 -3.00
CA GLY A 117 -11.14 4.88 -3.89
C GLY A 117 -11.83 4.80 -5.25
N ALA A 118 -11.02 4.82 -6.32
CA ALA A 118 -11.53 4.72 -7.68
C ALA A 118 -12.30 3.40 -7.90
N ILE A 119 -13.30 3.46 -8.78
CA ILE A 119 -14.11 2.33 -9.22
C ILE A 119 -14.29 2.44 -10.74
N ASN A 120 -13.96 1.40 -11.45
CA ASN A 120 -14.24 1.24 -12.88
C ASN A 120 -14.22 -0.24 -13.25
N ASP A 121 -14.51 -0.59 -14.49
CA ASP A 121 -14.61 -1.99 -14.92
C ASP A 121 -13.26 -2.72 -14.82
N HIS A 122 -12.13 -2.02 -15.04
CA HIS A 122 -10.80 -2.59 -14.84
C HIS A 122 -10.59 -2.96 -13.37
N ILE A 123 -10.90 -2.06 -12.43
CA ILE A 123 -10.78 -2.33 -10.98
C ILE A 123 -11.72 -3.46 -10.56
N ARG A 124 -12.99 -3.45 -11.02
CA ARG A 124 -13.97 -4.51 -10.72
C ARG A 124 -13.49 -5.89 -11.14
N SER A 125 -12.76 -6.00 -12.27
CA SER A 125 -12.27 -7.28 -12.77
C SER A 125 -11.34 -8.00 -11.80
N PHE A 126 -10.65 -7.29 -10.91
CA PHE A 126 -9.80 -7.89 -9.87
C PHE A 126 -10.60 -8.59 -8.76
N GLY A 127 -11.90 -8.32 -8.65
CA GLY A 127 -12.82 -9.02 -7.74
C GLY A 127 -13.39 -10.31 -8.32
N GLU A 128 -13.12 -10.64 -9.57
CA GLU A 128 -13.54 -11.90 -10.17
C GLU A 128 -12.83 -13.10 -9.50
N VAL A 129 -13.57 -14.17 -9.27
CA VAL A 129 -13.05 -15.37 -8.59
C VAL A 129 -11.76 -15.87 -9.24
N ALA A 130 -11.65 -15.82 -10.57
CA ALA A 130 -10.46 -16.28 -11.28
C ALA A 130 -9.21 -15.46 -10.91
N GLN A 131 -9.35 -14.13 -10.76
CA GLN A 131 -8.24 -13.23 -10.39
C GLN A 131 -7.82 -13.44 -8.93
N ILE A 132 -8.79 -13.49 -8.02
CA ILE A 132 -8.53 -13.73 -6.59
C ILE A 132 -7.89 -15.11 -6.42
N ARG A 133 -8.41 -16.12 -7.12
CA ARG A 133 -7.93 -17.49 -7.05
C ARG A 133 -6.49 -17.63 -7.55
N GLN A 134 -6.13 -16.93 -8.63
CA GLN A 134 -4.76 -16.95 -9.13
C GLN A 134 -3.76 -16.51 -8.07
N ALA A 135 -4.00 -15.38 -7.40
CA ALA A 135 -3.11 -14.87 -6.34
C ALA A 135 -2.98 -15.85 -5.16
N ILE A 136 -4.09 -16.51 -4.78
CA ILE A 136 -4.08 -17.49 -3.69
C ILE A 136 -3.35 -18.77 -4.10
N ASP A 137 -3.55 -19.26 -5.31
CA ASP A 137 -2.89 -20.47 -5.80
C ASP A 137 -1.37 -20.26 -5.95
N GLU A 138 -0.93 -19.09 -6.41
CA GLU A 138 0.48 -18.69 -6.41
C GLU A 138 1.10 -18.74 -5.00
N ASN A 139 0.37 -18.29 -3.97
CA ASN A 139 0.82 -18.39 -2.58
C ASN A 139 0.96 -19.86 -2.14
N TYR A 140 0.04 -20.74 -2.51
CA TYR A 140 0.17 -22.17 -2.21
C TYR A 140 1.39 -22.79 -2.92
N GLU A 141 1.62 -22.45 -4.19
CA GLU A 141 2.80 -22.94 -4.93
C GLU A 141 4.12 -22.46 -4.29
N GLN A 142 4.19 -21.22 -3.84
CA GLN A 142 5.37 -20.67 -3.19
C GLN A 142 5.61 -21.26 -1.80
N THR A 143 4.54 -21.59 -1.07
CA THR A 143 4.64 -22.05 0.32
C THR A 143 4.80 -23.57 0.46
N VAL A 144 4.60 -24.36 -0.59
CA VAL A 144 4.80 -25.82 -0.57
C VAL A 144 6.20 -26.24 -0.08
N GLY A 145 7.22 -25.44 -0.37
CA GLY A 145 8.60 -25.65 0.06
C GLY A 145 8.85 -25.49 1.56
N TYR A 146 7.89 -24.96 2.31
CA TYR A 146 7.98 -24.76 3.77
C TYR A 146 7.30 -25.87 4.58
N ILE A 147 6.72 -26.88 3.90
CA ILE A 147 6.12 -28.06 4.56
C ILE A 147 7.22 -28.88 5.23
N GLY A 148 6.98 -29.24 6.49
CA GLY A 148 7.95 -29.94 7.32
C GLY A 148 8.90 -29.03 8.09
N GLY A 149 8.76 -27.70 7.92
CA GLY A 149 9.42 -26.65 8.66
C GLY A 149 8.41 -25.82 9.45
N PRO A 150 8.18 -24.55 9.09
CA PRO A 150 7.23 -23.66 9.79
C PRO A 150 5.76 -24.07 9.59
N GLN A 151 5.46 -24.93 8.63
CA GLN A 151 4.12 -25.39 8.28
C GLN A 151 4.10 -26.91 8.18
N THR A 152 3.06 -27.56 8.71
CA THR A 152 2.84 -29.01 8.56
C THR A 152 2.08 -29.32 7.27
N GLN A 153 2.19 -30.54 6.75
CA GLN A 153 1.39 -31.00 5.61
C GLN A 153 -0.11 -30.87 5.90
N GLN A 154 -0.54 -31.24 7.11
CA GLN A 154 -1.94 -31.14 7.52
C GLN A 154 -2.46 -29.69 7.45
N GLN A 155 -1.71 -28.73 7.99
CA GLN A 155 -2.09 -27.29 7.92
C GLN A 155 -2.22 -26.81 6.48
N PHE A 156 -1.28 -27.18 5.60
CA PHE A 156 -1.33 -26.83 4.19
C PHE A 156 -2.59 -27.41 3.52
N ASP A 157 -2.86 -28.71 3.71
CA ASP A 157 -3.99 -29.40 3.09
C ASP A 157 -5.34 -28.87 3.58
N GLU A 158 -5.48 -28.62 4.90
CA GLU A 158 -6.70 -28.07 5.51
C GLU A 158 -6.98 -26.65 5.02
N THR A 159 -5.95 -25.79 4.93
CA THR A 159 -6.09 -24.44 4.44
C THR A 159 -6.50 -24.44 2.97
N ARG A 160 -5.86 -25.27 2.14
CA ARG A 160 -6.19 -25.39 0.73
C ARG A 160 -7.62 -25.90 0.51
N GLN A 161 -8.02 -26.96 1.25
CA GLN A 161 -9.38 -27.48 1.18
C GLN A 161 -10.42 -26.48 1.62
N TYR A 162 -10.13 -25.67 2.65
CA TYR A 162 -11.02 -24.58 3.06
C TYR A 162 -11.21 -23.56 1.94
N THR A 163 -10.12 -23.13 1.32
CA THR A 163 -10.13 -22.19 0.19
C THR A 163 -10.92 -22.76 -1.00
N ASP A 164 -10.64 -24.00 -1.40
CA ASP A 164 -11.33 -24.66 -2.52
C ASP A 164 -12.84 -24.74 -2.27
N ARG A 165 -13.24 -25.12 -1.06
CA ARG A 165 -14.64 -25.21 -0.65
C ARG A 165 -15.31 -23.82 -0.63
N LEU A 166 -14.65 -22.78 -0.09
CA LEU A 166 -15.20 -21.42 -0.04
C LEU A 166 -15.56 -20.91 -1.44
N PHE A 167 -14.65 -21.05 -2.39
CA PHE A 167 -14.89 -20.60 -3.77
C PHE A 167 -15.96 -21.45 -4.48
N ALA A 168 -16.05 -22.74 -4.18
CA ALA A 168 -17.07 -23.62 -4.77
C ALA A 168 -18.47 -23.36 -4.21
N GLU A 169 -18.57 -23.07 -2.90
CA GLU A 169 -19.86 -22.94 -2.20
C GLU A 169 -20.40 -21.51 -2.17
N GLN A 170 -19.54 -20.50 -2.40
CA GLN A 170 -19.91 -19.08 -2.25
C GLN A 170 -19.65 -18.22 -3.50
N PRO A 171 -19.97 -18.69 -4.73
CA PRO A 171 -19.71 -17.91 -5.94
C PRO A 171 -20.52 -16.60 -5.96
N ASP A 172 -21.77 -16.62 -5.43
CA ASP A 172 -22.63 -15.45 -5.37
C ASP A 172 -22.12 -14.38 -4.41
N LEU A 173 -21.35 -14.74 -3.38
CA LEU A 173 -20.73 -13.78 -2.47
C LEU A 173 -19.78 -12.87 -3.24
N PHE A 174 -18.86 -13.45 -4.01
CA PHE A 174 -17.88 -12.68 -4.79
C PHE A 174 -18.55 -11.85 -5.89
N ALA A 175 -19.49 -12.45 -6.63
CA ALA A 175 -20.25 -11.74 -7.65
C ALA A 175 -21.02 -10.53 -7.08
N ASN A 176 -21.65 -10.69 -5.92
CA ASN A 176 -22.36 -9.61 -5.24
C ASN A 176 -21.40 -8.50 -4.79
N ARG A 177 -20.19 -8.84 -4.32
CA ARG A 177 -19.22 -7.83 -3.90
C ARG A 177 -18.74 -7.00 -5.09
N VAL A 178 -18.49 -7.62 -6.24
CA VAL A 178 -18.18 -6.91 -7.50
C VAL A 178 -19.35 -6.00 -7.91
N ALA A 179 -20.59 -6.54 -7.92
CA ALA A 179 -21.78 -5.82 -8.37
C ALA A 179 -22.14 -4.61 -7.49
N HIS A 180 -21.74 -4.61 -6.21
CA HIS A 180 -22.01 -3.54 -5.27
C HIS A 180 -20.79 -2.63 -4.99
N ASP A 181 -19.79 -2.63 -5.88
CA ASP A 181 -18.64 -1.73 -5.81
C ASP A 181 -17.79 -1.87 -4.52
N TRP A 182 -17.68 -3.10 -4.01
CA TRP A 182 -16.80 -3.39 -2.88
C TRP A 182 -15.34 -3.59 -3.30
N ILE A 183 -15.09 -3.82 -4.60
CA ILE A 183 -13.74 -3.88 -5.17
C ILE A 183 -13.35 -2.46 -5.56
N ARG A 184 -12.29 -1.95 -4.94
CA ARG A 184 -11.89 -0.54 -5.08
C ARG A 184 -10.38 -0.40 -5.17
N GLU A 185 -9.92 0.80 -5.53
CA GLU A 185 -8.54 1.18 -5.31
C GLU A 185 -8.33 1.42 -3.82
N CYS A 186 -7.94 0.36 -3.11
CA CYS A 186 -7.70 0.33 -1.67
C CYS A 186 -6.30 0.87 -1.30
N HIS A 187 -5.91 0.73 -0.05
CA HIS A 187 -4.57 1.02 0.43
C HIS A 187 -3.61 -0.12 0.09
N GLY A 188 -4.04 -1.36 0.30
CA GLY A 188 -3.32 -2.58 -0.01
C GLY A 188 -2.34 -3.05 1.09
N ASP A 189 -2.01 -2.18 2.07
CA ASP A 189 -1.06 -2.49 3.13
C ASP A 189 -1.41 -1.75 4.44
N VAL A 190 -2.69 -1.79 4.85
CA VAL A 190 -3.14 -1.13 6.10
C VAL A 190 -2.78 -1.97 7.30
N HIS A 191 -1.65 -1.67 7.91
CA HIS A 191 -1.26 -2.24 9.21
C HIS A 191 -0.86 -1.13 10.18
N LEU A 192 -0.73 -1.43 11.47
CA LEU A 192 -0.51 -0.42 12.52
C LEU A 192 0.74 0.47 12.32
N ARG A 193 1.71 0.04 11.50
CA ARG A 193 2.91 0.84 11.16
C ARG A 193 2.64 1.85 10.04
N ASN A 194 1.57 1.68 9.27
CA ASN A 194 1.14 2.57 8.19
C ASN A 194 -0.03 3.45 8.62
N ILE A 195 -0.29 3.53 9.92
CA ILE A 195 -1.31 4.37 10.53
C ILE A 195 -0.63 5.25 11.60
N ALA A 196 -0.87 6.56 11.55
CA ALA A 196 -0.33 7.50 12.54
C ALA A 196 -1.43 8.39 13.12
N LEU A 197 -1.26 8.80 14.37
CA LEU A 197 -2.06 9.84 15.01
C LEU A 197 -1.24 11.13 15.05
N SER A 198 -1.59 12.12 14.24
CA SER A 198 -0.92 13.42 14.18
C SER A 198 -1.92 14.54 14.24
N ASP A 199 -1.71 15.51 15.13
CA ASP A 199 -2.61 16.66 15.34
C ASP A 199 -4.08 16.24 15.51
N ASP A 200 -4.30 15.21 16.31
CA ASP A 200 -5.60 14.56 16.57
C ASP A 200 -6.31 14.01 15.31
N ARG A 201 -5.56 13.76 14.22
CA ARG A 201 -6.06 13.11 13.00
C ARG A 201 -5.39 11.76 12.81
N ILE A 202 -6.16 10.80 12.35
CA ILE A 202 -5.64 9.50 11.92
C ILE A 202 -5.21 9.64 10.46
N LEU A 203 -3.95 9.33 10.20
CA LEU A 203 -3.35 9.33 8.87
C LEU A 203 -3.14 7.89 8.41
N LEU A 204 -3.66 7.56 7.21
CA LEU A 204 -3.38 6.32 6.50
C LEU A 204 -2.34 6.64 5.43
N PHE A 205 -1.17 6.05 5.49
CA PHE A 205 -0.05 6.38 4.61
C PHE A 205 0.71 5.15 4.15
N ASP A 206 1.56 5.31 3.15
CA ASP A 206 2.35 4.24 2.52
C ASP A 206 1.48 3.20 1.78
N CYS A 207 0.49 3.72 1.00
CA CYS A 207 -0.31 2.89 0.09
C CYS A 207 0.59 2.19 -0.93
N ILE A 208 0.19 0.99 -1.36
CA ILE A 208 0.90 0.27 -2.43
C ILE A 208 0.67 0.99 -3.76
N GLU A 209 1.71 1.67 -4.26
CA GLU A 209 1.68 2.39 -5.55
C GLU A 209 2.15 1.54 -6.73
N PHE A 210 2.98 0.54 -6.48
CA PHE A 210 3.75 -0.18 -7.49
C PHE A 210 3.05 -1.41 -8.09
N ASN A 211 1.89 -1.81 -7.54
CA ASN A 211 1.22 -3.05 -7.97
C ASN A 211 -0.30 -2.92 -7.89
N GLU A 212 -0.98 -2.94 -9.03
CA GLU A 212 -2.44 -2.85 -9.10
C GLU A 212 -3.16 -4.03 -8.43
N PRO A 213 -2.78 -5.30 -8.68
CA PRO A 213 -3.38 -6.45 -8.00
C PRO A 213 -3.34 -6.38 -6.48
N PHE A 214 -2.38 -5.68 -5.88
CA PHE A 214 -2.27 -5.55 -4.42
C PHE A 214 -3.14 -4.45 -3.84
N ARG A 215 -3.60 -3.49 -4.66
CA ARG A 215 -4.48 -2.40 -4.22
C ARG A 215 -5.88 -2.41 -4.82
N PHE A 216 -6.09 -3.08 -5.97
CA PHE A 216 -7.43 -3.27 -6.56
C PHE A 216 -8.07 -4.50 -5.95
N VAL A 217 -8.54 -4.35 -4.73
CA VAL A 217 -9.01 -5.45 -3.88
C VAL A 217 -10.36 -5.11 -3.26
N ASP A 218 -10.97 -6.12 -2.66
CA ASP A 218 -12.13 -5.91 -1.80
C ASP A 218 -11.74 -5.07 -0.58
N VAL A 219 -12.55 -4.10 -0.20
CA VAL A 219 -12.30 -3.24 0.98
C VAL A 219 -12.09 -4.03 2.28
N MET A 220 -12.59 -5.26 2.35
CA MET A 220 -12.36 -6.15 3.48
C MET A 220 -10.90 -6.62 3.57
N PHE A 221 -10.15 -6.57 2.48
CA PHE A 221 -8.74 -6.91 2.48
C PHE A 221 -7.94 -5.95 3.38
N ASP A 222 -8.12 -4.64 3.21
CA ASP A 222 -7.48 -3.65 4.08
C ASP A 222 -7.84 -3.87 5.57
N ILE A 223 -9.12 -4.20 5.85
CA ILE A 223 -9.59 -4.42 7.23
C ILE A 223 -8.97 -5.68 7.84
N ALA A 224 -8.70 -6.69 7.03
CA ALA A 224 -8.13 -7.96 7.51
C ALA A 224 -6.67 -7.85 7.99
N TYR A 225 -5.95 -6.77 7.65
CA TYR A 225 -4.57 -6.50 8.08
C TYR A 225 -4.46 -5.76 9.42
N ILE A 226 -5.55 -5.25 9.96
CA ILE A 226 -5.61 -4.51 11.23
C ILE A 226 -5.95 -5.46 12.37
#